data_efe03e50b4232aa89d565d09d2176b74
#
_entry.id   efe03e50b4232aa89d565d09d2176b74
#
_cell.length_a   1.000
_cell.length_b   1.000
_cell.length_c   1.000
_cell.angle_alpha   90.00
_cell.angle_beta   90.00
_cell.angle_gamma   90.00
#
_symmetry.space_group_name_H-M   'P 1'
#
loop_
_entity.id
_entity.type
_entity.pdbx_description
1 polymer ?
#
loop_
_entity_poly.entity_id
_entity_poly.type
_entity_poly.pdbx_seq_one_letter_code
_entity_poly.pdbx_strand_id
1 'polypeptide(L)'
;MNRTCEIHDTILQDDLKLRERPLKVLAAVDSFKGSMTSMEAGRAVAEGIHRADAGAEVLVRPLADGGEGTVEALTSGMNGSRQQVQVTGPLGTPVICEYGIIEASGTAVIEMAG
;
A
#
# COMPACT_ATOMS: atom_id res chain seq x y z
N MET A 1 -4.30 -18.42 45.65
CA MET A 1 -2.94 -18.29 45.15
C MET A 1 -2.95 -17.70 43.75
N ASN A 2 -2.41 -16.52 43.63
CA ASN A 2 -2.66 -15.53 42.58
C ASN A 2 -1.94 -15.80 41.25
N ARG A 3 -2.43 -16.72 40.43
CA ARG A 3 -2.02 -16.82 39.01
C ARG A 3 -2.51 -15.63 38.16
N THR A 4 -3.52 -14.93 38.61
CA THR A 4 -4.11 -13.76 37.92
C THR A 4 -3.17 -12.54 37.96
N CYS A 5 -2.35 -12.40 39.00
CA CYS A 5 -1.43 -11.26 39.16
C CYS A 5 -0.20 -11.41 38.26
N GLU A 6 0.34 -12.61 38.11
CA GLU A 6 1.51 -12.87 37.26
C GLU A 6 1.22 -12.66 35.77
N ILE A 7 0.03 -13.02 35.29
CA ILE A 7 -0.38 -12.82 33.91
C ILE A 7 -0.53 -11.32 33.60
N HIS A 8 -1.10 -10.58 34.55
CA HIS A 8 -1.28 -9.13 34.38
C HIS A 8 0.06 -8.39 34.34
N ASP A 9 1.00 -8.78 35.20
CA ASP A 9 2.35 -8.19 35.21
C ASP A 9 3.14 -8.53 33.95
N THR A 10 2.99 -9.73 33.41
CA THR A 10 3.63 -10.14 32.15
C THR A 10 3.10 -9.36 30.95
N ILE A 11 1.77 -9.15 30.89
CA ILE A 11 1.14 -8.34 29.83
C ILE A 11 1.62 -6.88 29.90
N LEU A 12 1.67 -6.28 31.12
CA LEU A 12 2.17 -4.94 31.30
C LEU A 12 3.65 -4.78 30.95
N GLN A 13 4.48 -5.79 31.22
CA GLN A 13 5.89 -5.79 30.85
C GLN A 13 6.10 -5.92 29.33
N ASP A 14 5.27 -6.71 28.66
CA ASP A 14 5.30 -6.83 27.20
C ASP A 14 4.83 -5.53 26.53
N ASP A 15 3.80 -4.88 27.06
CA ASP A 15 3.36 -3.55 26.62
C ASP A 15 4.44 -2.47 26.81
N LEU A 16 5.16 -2.50 27.93
CA LEU A 16 6.28 -1.59 28.18
C LEU A 16 7.44 -1.83 27.22
N LYS A 17 7.78 -3.09 26.93
CA LYS A 17 8.81 -3.46 25.95
C LYS A 17 8.42 -3.07 24.51
N LEU A 18 7.14 -3.16 24.16
CA LEU A 18 6.63 -2.68 22.89
C LEU A 18 6.74 -1.15 22.76
N ARG A 19 6.62 -0.42 23.87
CA ARG A 19 6.79 1.05 23.90
C ARG A 19 8.24 1.51 23.81
N GLU A 20 9.22 0.66 24.16
CA GLU A 20 10.65 0.97 24.06
C GLU A 20 11.20 0.80 22.65
N ARG A 21 10.45 0.14 21.73
CA ARG A 21 10.82 -0.03 20.33
C ARG A 21 9.86 0.78 19.46
N PRO A 22 10.36 1.49 18.45
CA PRO A 22 9.48 2.13 17.49
C PRO A 22 8.57 1.07 16.86
N LEU A 23 7.27 1.35 16.87
CA LEU A 23 6.29 0.49 16.21
C LEU A 23 6.57 0.48 14.70
N LYS A 24 6.75 -0.70 14.13
CA LYS A 24 6.90 -0.87 12.68
C LYS A 24 5.59 -1.36 12.08
N VAL A 25 5.04 -0.59 11.18
CA VAL A 25 3.76 -0.89 10.53
C VAL A 25 3.95 -0.96 9.02
N LEU A 26 3.45 -2.03 8.43
CA LEU A 26 3.33 -2.16 6.98
C LEU A 26 1.87 -1.86 6.58
N ALA A 27 1.66 -0.75 5.88
CA ALA A 27 0.37 -0.41 5.28
C ALA A 27 0.34 -0.94 3.84
N ALA A 28 -0.21 -2.13 3.67
CA ALA A 28 -0.33 -2.83 2.40
C ALA A 28 -1.81 -3.00 2.08
N VAL A 29 -2.39 -2.02 1.41
CA VAL A 29 -3.83 -1.97 1.09
C VAL A 29 -4.03 -1.89 -0.41
N ASP A 30 -5.11 -2.48 -0.88
CA ASP A 30 -5.60 -2.33 -2.25
C ASP A 30 -6.39 -1.03 -2.41
N SER A 31 -6.75 -0.67 -3.63
CA SER A 31 -7.58 0.50 -3.92
C SER A 31 -9.00 0.33 -3.38
N PHE A 32 -9.62 1.45 -3.02
CA PHE A 32 -11.05 1.52 -2.72
C PHE A 32 -11.78 1.99 -3.98
N LYS A 33 -12.37 1.04 -4.67
CA LYS A 33 -12.99 1.24 -5.98
C LYS A 33 -13.90 2.48 -6.01
N GLY A 34 -13.61 3.41 -6.93
CA GLY A 34 -14.36 4.66 -7.08
C GLY A 34 -14.17 5.70 -5.98
N SER A 35 -13.22 5.48 -5.03
CA SER A 35 -12.98 6.37 -3.89
C SER A 35 -11.54 6.84 -3.78
N MET A 36 -10.60 5.92 -3.61
CA MET A 36 -9.18 6.28 -3.49
C MET A 36 -8.27 5.17 -4.02
N THR A 37 -7.11 5.57 -4.50
CA THR A 37 -6.06 4.64 -4.94
C THR A 37 -5.44 3.90 -3.76
N SER A 38 -4.75 2.79 -4.02
CA SER A 38 -4.02 2.05 -2.98
C SER A 38 -2.94 2.91 -2.30
N MET A 39 -2.31 3.81 -3.03
CA MET A 39 -1.32 4.73 -2.48
C MET A 39 -1.95 5.80 -1.58
N GLU A 40 -3.08 6.38 -1.97
CA GLU A 40 -3.84 7.34 -1.16
C GLU A 40 -4.34 6.70 0.13
N ALA A 41 -4.90 5.49 0.04
CA ALA A 41 -5.33 4.71 1.19
C ALA A 41 -4.17 4.41 2.14
N GLY A 42 -3.04 3.97 1.62
CA GLY A 42 -1.84 3.71 2.41
C GLY A 42 -1.32 4.95 3.13
N ARG A 43 -1.32 6.10 2.46
CA ARG A 43 -0.93 7.39 3.07
C ARG A 43 -1.89 7.82 4.17
N ALA A 44 -3.20 7.66 3.96
CA ALA A 44 -4.20 7.96 4.99
C ALA A 44 -4.02 7.09 6.24
N VAL A 45 -3.74 5.79 6.05
CA VAL A 45 -3.42 4.88 7.16
C VAL A 45 -2.16 5.33 7.90
N ALA A 46 -1.09 5.67 7.17
CA ALA A 46 0.16 6.14 7.76
C ALA A 46 -0.04 7.43 8.57
N GLU A 47 -0.81 8.38 8.05
CA GLU A 47 -1.14 9.62 8.76
C GLU A 47 -1.93 9.34 10.05
N GLY A 48 -2.93 8.45 10.00
CA GLY A 48 -3.69 8.05 11.18
C GLY A 48 -2.82 7.41 12.25
N ILE A 49 -1.89 6.53 11.87
CA ILE A 49 -0.94 5.90 12.79
C ILE A 49 -0.02 6.93 13.42
N HIS A 50 0.56 7.85 12.64
CA HIS A 50 1.45 8.89 13.14
C HIS A 50 0.75 9.88 14.08
N ARG A 51 -0.56 10.10 13.93
CA ARG A 51 -1.36 10.88 14.89
C ARG A 51 -1.50 10.16 16.24
N ALA A 52 -1.59 8.84 16.22
CA ALA A 52 -1.69 8.02 17.43
C ALA A 52 -0.32 7.79 18.08
N ASP A 53 0.70 7.54 17.27
CA ASP A 53 2.09 7.30 17.68
C ASP A 53 3.05 7.97 16.68
N ALA A 54 3.53 9.15 17.06
CA ALA A 54 4.45 9.94 16.22
C ALA A 54 5.82 9.25 16.01
N GLY A 55 6.19 8.29 16.86
CA GLY A 55 7.43 7.53 16.78
C GLY A 55 7.33 6.27 15.90
N ALA A 56 6.14 5.92 15.42
CA ALA A 56 5.94 4.74 14.59
C ALA A 56 6.63 4.87 13.23
N GLU A 57 7.28 3.80 12.79
CA GLU A 57 7.79 3.65 11.43
C GLU A 57 6.68 3.04 10.56
N VAL A 58 6.16 3.78 9.60
CA VAL A 58 5.11 3.29 8.70
C VAL A 58 5.64 3.15 7.28
N LEU A 59 5.62 1.93 6.76
CA LEU A 59 5.97 1.62 5.40
C LEU A 59 4.70 1.42 4.58
N VAL A 60 4.49 2.27 3.58
CA VAL A 60 3.36 2.14 2.65
C VAL A 60 3.80 1.32 1.44
N ARG A 61 3.08 0.24 1.17
CA ARG A 61 3.25 -0.59 -0.02
C ARG A 61 1.89 -0.76 -0.71
N PRO A 62 1.67 -0.10 -1.84
CA PRO A 62 0.44 -0.27 -2.59
C PRO A 62 0.32 -1.71 -3.07
N LEU A 63 -0.88 -2.27 -2.98
CA LEU A 63 -1.23 -3.58 -3.52
C LEU A 63 -2.11 -3.42 -4.76
N ALA A 64 -2.12 -4.45 -5.58
CA ALA A 64 -2.96 -4.57 -6.74
C ALA A 64 -3.36 -6.03 -6.97
N ASP A 65 -4.58 -6.24 -7.41
CA ASP A 65 -5.16 -7.56 -7.68
C ASP A 65 -5.21 -7.93 -9.18
N GLY A 66 -4.67 -7.05 -10.03
CA GLY A 66 -4.74 -7.16 -11.49
C GLY A 66 -5.86 -6.32 -12.12
N GLY A 67 -6.70 -5.70 -11.30
CA GLY A 67 -7.76 -4.77 -11.74
C GLY A 67 -7.29 -3.33 -11.86
N GLU A 68 -8.24 -2.40 -11.80
CA GLU A 68 -8.00 -0.95 -11.86
C GLU A 68 -6.95 -0.49 -10.84
N GLY A 69 -5.97 0.28 -11.29
CA GLY A 69 -4.90 0.82 -10.45
C GLY A 69 -3.66 -0.10 -10.31
N THR A 70 -3.63 -1.24 -10.99
CA THR A 70 -2.49 -2.17 -10.96
C THR A 70 -1.22 -1.54 -11.52
N VAL A 71 -1.30 -0.83 -12.64
CA VAL A 71 -0.15 -0.13 -13.26
C VAL A 71 0.42 0.90 -12.27
N GLU A 72 -0.43 1.70 -11.65
CA GLU A 72 0.00 2.71 -10.66
C GLU A 72 0.65 2.05 -9.44
N ALA A 73 0.03 1.03 -8.87
CA ALA A 73 0.52 0.35 -7.68
C ALA A 73 1.89 -0.30 -7.92
N LEU A 74 2.04 -1.04 -9.02
CA LEU A 74 3.30 -1.74 -9.34
C LEU A 74 4.41 -0.76 -9.72
N THR A 75 4.15 0.25 -10.55
CA THR A 75 5.16 1.24 -10.93
C THR A 75 5.62 2.07 -9.74
N SER A 76 4.70 2.49 -8.86
CA SER A 76 5.04 3.21 -7.64
C SER A 76 5.81 2.36 -6.63
N GLY A 77 5.44 1.08 -6.49
CA GLY A 77 6.08 0.16 -5.55
C GLY A 77 7.46 -0.34 -6.00
N MET A 78 7.73 -0.36 -7.31
CA MET A 78 8.94 -0.92 -7.92
C MET A 78 9.82 0.13 -8.63
N ASN A 79 9.62 1.40 -8.36
CA ASN A 79 10.34 2.52 -9.00
C ASN A 79 10.30 2.46 -10.53
N GLY A 80 9.14 2.12 -11.07
CA GLY A 80 8.88 2.12 -12.50
C GLY A 80 8.42 3.48 -13.02
N SER A 81 8.27 3.59 -14.31
CA SER A 81 7.71 4.75 -15.01
C SER A 81 6.38 4.43 -15.67
N ARG A 82 5.50 5.43 -15.80
CA ARG A 82 4.23 5.31 -16.50
C ARG A 82 4.31 6.00 -17.86
N GLN A 83 3.74 5.35 -18.85
CA GLN A 83 3.71 5.83 -20.24
C GLN A 83 2.26 5.82 -20.72
N GLN A 84 1.92 6.75 -21.59
CA GLN A 84 0.61 6.83 -22.21
C GLN A 84 0.71 6.55 -23.70
N VAL A 85 -0.26 5.82 -24.24
CA VAL A 85 -0.35 5.51 -25.66
C VAL A 85 -1.82 5.57 -26.10
N GLN A 86 -2.03 6.04 -27.32
CA GLN A 86 -3.35 5.99 -27.94
C GLN A 86 -3.54 4.62 -28.58
N VAL A 87 -4.63 3.95 -28.21
CA VAL A 87 -5.01 2.64 -28.72
C VAL A 87 -6.46 2.64 -29.19
N THR A 88 -6.86 1.60 -29.90
CA THR A 88 -8.28 1.39 -30.23
C THR A 88 -8.98 0.76 -29.04
N GLY A 89 -9.95 1.46 -28.47
CA GLY A 89 -10.77 0.98 -27.37
C GLY A 89 -11.78 -0.10 -27.80
N PRO A 90 -12.48 -0.70 -26.82
CA PRO A 90 -13.40 -1.82 -27.07
C PRO A 90 -14.60 -1.46 -27.96
N LEU A 91 -14.93 -0.18 -28.05
CA LEU A 91 -16.00 0.32 -28.92
C LEU A 91 -15.53 0.78 -30.31
N GLY A 92 -14.25 0.49 -30.66
CA GLY A 92 -13.66 0.89 -31.93
C GLY A 92 -13.26 2.39 -32.02
N THR A 93 -13.34 3.12 -30.93
CA THR A 93 -12.93 4.53 -30.83
C THR A 93 -11.54 4.65 -30.22
N PRO A 94 -10.73 5.67 -30.59
CA PRO A 94 -9.45 5.91 -29.96
C PRO A 94 -9.62 6.24 -28.46
N VAL A 95 -8.78 5.61 -27.62
CA VAL A 95 -8.69 5.88 -26.19
C VAL A 95 -7.23 6.03 -25.79
N ILE A 96 -6.96 6.78 -24.73
CA ILE A 96 -5.62 6.85 -24.12
C ILE A 96 -5.53 5.73 -23.10
N CYS A 97 -4.53 4.87 -23.27
CA CYS A 97 -4.21 3.79 -22.34
C CYS A 97 -2.90 4.11 -21.62
N GLU A 98 -2.83 3.77 -20.35
CA GLU A 98 -1.60 3.88 -19.55
C GLU A 98 -0.99 2.50 -19.35
N TYR A 99 0.34 2.40 -19.44
CA TYR A 99 1.10 1.21 -19.10
C TYR A 99 2.35 1.57 -18.31
N GLY A 100 2.85 0.61 -17.55
CA GLY A 100 4.04 0.77 -16.73
C GLY A 100 5.27 0.12 -17.31
N ILE A 101 6.44 0.69 -17.05
CA ILE A 101 7.74 0.07 -17.33
C ILE A 101 8.52 -0.01 -16.03
N ILE A 102 8.98 -1.20 -15.69
CA ILE A 102 9.90 -1.44 -14.58
C ILE A 102 11.27 -1.73 -15.22
N GLU A 103 12.09 -0.70 -15.31
CA GLU A 103 13.36 -0.76 -16.04
C GLU A 103 14.34 -1.77 -15.42
N ALA A 104 14.37 -1.87 -14.09
CA ALA A 104 15.27 -2.77 -13.36
C ALA A 104 15.11 -4.25 -13.76
N SER A 105 13.91 -4.67 -14.16
CA SER A 105 13.60 -6.04 -14.57
C SER A 105 13.27 -6.17 -16.06
N GLY A 106 13.18 -5.04 -16.80
CA GLY A 106 12.73 -5.03 -18.19
C GLY A 106 11.27 -5.49 -18.35
N THR A 107 10.42 -5.19 -17.36
CA THR A 107 9.03 -5.66 -17.32
C THR A 107 8.08 -4.53 -17.72
N ALA A 108 7.16 -4.82 -18.64
CA ALA A 108 6.01 -3.96 -18.94
C ALA A 108 4.78 -4.44 -18.16
N VAL A 109 4.05 -3.50 -17.58
CA VAL A 109 2.80 -3.74 -16.85
C VAL A 109 1.67 -3.11 -17.63
N ILE A 110 0.71 -3.93 -18.04
CA ILE A 110 -0.46 -3.50 -18.83
C ILE A 110 -1.71 -3.87 -18.05
N GLU A 111 -2.61 -2.91 -17.92
CA GLU A 111 -3.90 -3.07 -17.26
C GLU A 111 -5.01 -3.12 -18.30
N MET A 112 -5.85 -4.15 -18.21
CA MET A 112 -6.97 -4.36 -19.16
C MET A 112 -8.31 -3.89 -18.58
N ALA A 113 -8.37 -3.56 -17.29
CA ALA A 113 -9.60 -3.24 -16.56
C ALA A 113 -9.74 -1.75 -16.25
N GLY A 114 -8.89 -0.91 -16.81
CA GLY A 114 -8.91 0.54 -16.66
C GLY A 114 -9.77 1.27 -17.68
#